data_632798a28693762b481a501623624ca0
#
_entry.id   632798a28693762b481a501623624ca0
#
_cell.length_a   1.000
_cell.length_b   1.000
_cell.length_c   1.000
_cell.angle_alpha   90.00
_cell.angle_beta   90.00
_cell.angle_gamma   90.00
#
_symmetry.space_group_name_H-M   'P 1'
#
loop_
_entity.id
_entity.type
_entity.pdbx_description
1 polymer ?
#
loop_
_entity_poly.entity_id
_entity_poly.type
_entity_poly.pdbx_seq_one_letter_code
_entity_poly.pdbx_strand_id
1 'polypeptide(L)'
;DAYGAKVGGSGFANNCLLARRMVERGVRFVQLFDQGWDHHGSVFKALPKKCLEVDQPIAALLKDLKERGLLDETLVVWSAEFGRTPMAQGSSGTGEKRINSKIGRDHHKDAFTVWMAGGGVKPGYVHGRTDELGYGITDGPVHVNDFNATLLHLLGLNHEKLTYRTLGLDFRLTGVEEHHVVRDVLA
;
A
#
# COMPACT_ATOMS: atom_id res chain seq x y z
N ASP A 1 23.42 7.47 6.87
CA ASP A 1 22.22 8.32 6.82
C ASP A 1 21.21 7.89 5.73
N ALA A 2 21.13 6.57 5.50
CA ALA A 2 20.39 6.01 4.36
C ALA A 2 18.90 6.38 4.38
N TYR A 3 18.28 6.37 5.57
CA TYR A 3 16.85 6.66 5.74
C TYR A 3 16.49 8.14 5.69
N GLY A 4 17.44 9.06 5.83
CA GLY A 4 17.15 10.47 6.11
C GLY A 4 16.55 10.70 7.51
N ALA A 5 16.67 9.72 8.42
CA ALA A 5 16.18 9.81 9.78
C ALA A 5 17.00 10.80 10.63
N LYS A 6 16.33 11.46 11.59
CA LYS A 6 16.96 12.42 12.50
C LYS A 6 16.86 11.94 13.93
N VAL A 7 17.93 12.12 14.71
CA VAL A 7 17.91 11.76 16.14
C VAL A 7 16.82 12.54 16.86
N GLY A 8 15.95 11.83 17.58
CA GLY A 8 14.78 12.42 18.26
C GLY A 8 13.63 12.84 17.33
N GLY A 9 13.74 12.61 16.03
CA GLY A 9 12.66 12.91 15.08
C GLY A 9 11.52 11.90 15.13
N SER A 10 10.34 12.34 14.71
CA SER A 10 9.11 11.52 14.65
C SER A 10 8.54 11.37 13.23
N GLY A 11 9.32 11.73 12.20
CA GLY A 11 8.88 11.67 10.81
C GLY A 11 8.89 10.24 10.26
N PHE A 12 8.30 10.05 9.06
CA PHE A 12 8.17 8.77 8.39
C PHE A 12 9.52 8.03 8.24
N ALA A 13 10.60 8.74 7.98
CA ALA A 13 11.97 8.19 7.92
C ALA A 13 12.39 7.50 9.24
N ASN A 14 12.06 8.12 10.38
CA ASN A 14 12.32 7.55 11.70
C ASN A 14 11.47 6.31 11.94
N ASN A 15 10.20 6.33 11.49
CA ASN A 15 9.28 5.20 11.61
C ASN A 15 9.76 4.01 10.77
N CYS A 16 10.24 4.21 9.54
CA CYS A 16 10.83 3.16 8.71
C CYS A 16 12.07 2.52 9.38
N LEU A 17 12.97 3.35 9.91
CA LEU A 17 14.13 2.85 10.65
C LEU A 17 13.72 2.07 11.91
N LEU A 18 12.71 2.54 12.63
CA LEU A 18 12.17 1.84 13.81
C LEU A 18 11.53 0.51 13.41
N ALA A 19 10.73 0.48 12.34
CA ALA A 19 10.12 -0.74 11.80
C ALA A 19 11.17 -1.81 11.52
N ARG A 20 12.25 -1.48 10.81
CA ARG A 20 13.36 -2.41 10.56
C ARG A 20 13.95 -2.95 11.87
N ARG A 21 14.20 -2.09 12.85
CA ARG A 21 14.73 -2.50 14.17
C ARG A 21 13.77 -3.41 14.95
N MET A 22 12.47 -3.17 14.82
CA MET A 22 11.45 -4.02 15.47
C MET A 22 11.39 -5.40 14.82
N VAL A 23 11.41 -5.47 13.49
CA VAL A 23 11.46 -6.74 12.73
C VAL A 23 12.73 -7.52 13.10
N GLU A 24 13.88 -6.88 13.12
CA GLU A 24 15.17 -7.49 13.50
C GLU A 24 15.13 -8.11 14.91
N ARG A 25 14.25 -7.61 15.79
CA ARG A 25 14.03 -8.15 17.15
C ARG A 25 12.85 -9.10 17.26
N GLY A 26 12.32 -9.58 16.14
CA GLY A 26 11.28 -10.59 16.11
C GLY A 26 9.85 -10.05 16.28
N VAL A 27 9.63 -8.75 16.16
CA VAL A 27 8.26 -8.21 16.10
C VAL A 27 7.64 -8.64 14.77
N ARG A 28 6.59 -9.43 14.83
CA ARG A 28 6.00 -10.10 13.66
C ARG A 28 5.13 -9.22 12.80
N PHE A 29 4.56 -8.15 13.35
CA PHE A 29 3.68 -7.24 12.63
C PHE A 29 3.98 -5.79 13.02
N VAL A 30 4.32 -4.98 12.04
CA VAL A 30 4.58 -3.55 12.21
C VAL A 30 3.76 -2.79 11.19
N GLN A 31 2.93 -1.87 11.65
CA GLN A 31 2.13 -1.01 10.77
C GLN A 31 2.56 0.44 10.92
N LEU A 32 2.85 1.08 9.80
CA LEU A 32 3.18 2.48 9.72
C LEU A 32 2.04 3.24 9.04
N PHE A 33 1.58 4.31 9.69
CA PHE A 33 0.60 5.21 9.11
C PHE A 33 1.30 6.47 8.62
N ASP A 34 1.02 6.85 7.39
CA ASP A 34 1.53 8.06 6.79
C ASP A 34 0.36 8.91 6.27
N GLN A 35 0.21 10.11 6.81
CA GLN A 35 -0.90 11.01 6.52
C GLN A 35 -0.56 12.01 5.40
N GLY A 36 -1.59 12.68 4.89
CA GLY A 36 -1.42 13.80 3.96
C GLY A 36 -1.48 13.40 2.49
N TRP A 37 -2.17 12.31 2.15
CA TRP A 37 -2.39 11.85 0.77
C TRP A 37 -3.74 12.26 0.18
N ASP A 38 -4.64 12.81 1.00
CA ASP A 38 -6.01 13.18 0.62
C ASP A 38 -6.07 14.54 -0.12
N HIS A 39 -5.57 14.54 -1.36
CA HIS A 39 -5.42 15.76 -2.15
C HIS A 39 -6.68 16.09 -2.98
N HIS A 40 -7.71 16.61 -2.36
CA HIS A 40 -8.90 17.19 -3.04
C HIS A 40 -8.63 18.54 -3.69
N GLY A 41 -7.43 19.07 -3.54
CA GLY A 41 -6.97 20.31 -4.17
C GLY A 41 -5.45 20.39 -4.18
N SER A 42 -4.91 21.22 -5.08
CA SER A 42 -3.46 21.50 -5.17
C SER A 42 -2.58 20.26 -5.29
N VAL A 43 -3.08 19.17 -5.89
CA VAL A 43 -2.37 17.87 -5.98
C VAL A 43 -0.98 18.02 -6.60
N PHE A 44 -0.85 18.78 -7.67
CA PHE A 44 0.44 18.97 -8.38
C PHE A 44 1.49 19.72 -7.54
N LYS A 45 1.08 20.45 -6.52
CA LYS A 45 1.98 21.14 -5.58
C LYS A 45 2.29 20.27 -4.34
N ALA A 46 1.28 19.57 -3.84
CA ALA A 46 1.38 18.84 -2.57
C ALA A 46 1.97 17.43 -2.75
N LEU A 47 1.53 16.69 -3.77
CA LEU A 47 1.95 15.32 -4.01
C LEU A 47 3.47 15.15 -4.21
N PRO A 48 4.18 15.98 -5.00
CA PRO A 48 5.63 15.85 -5.15
C PRO A 48 6.39 15.97 -3.83
N LYS A 49 5.94 16.86 -2.93
CA LYS A 49 6.53 16.98 -1.60
C LYS A 49 6.32 15.73 -0.77
N LYS A 50 5.10 15.19 -0.82
CA LYS A 50 4.73 13.97 -0.10
C LYS A 50 5.50 12.76 -0.59
N CYS A 51 5.67 12.63 -1.90
CA CYS A 51 6.50 11.57 -2.48
C CYS A 51 7.96 11.66 -2.00
N LEU A 52 8.55 12.86 -1.96
CA LEU A 52 9.92 13.05 -1.46
C LEU A 52 10.08 12.68 0.02
N GLU A 53 9.03 12.83 0.84
CA GLU A 53 9.07 12.46 2.26
C GLU A 53 9.15 10.94 2.47
N VAL A 54 8.60 10.15 1.55
CA VAL A 54 8.47 8.68 1.71
C VAL A 54 9.42 7.88 0.83
N ASP A 55 9.87 8.41 -0.30
CA ASP A 55 10.66 7.70 -1.31
C ASP A 55 11.98 7.17 -0.74
N GLN A 56 12.81 8.05 -0.21
CA GLN A 56 14.10 7.67 0.37
C GLN A 56 13.96 6.67 1.53
N PRO A 57 13.11 6.89 2.55
CA PRO A 57 13.01 5.96 3.66
C PRO A 57 12.45 4.59 3.28
N ILE A 58 11.54 4.50 2.30
CA ILE A 58 11.05 3.21 1.79
C ILE A 58 12.17 2.47 1.06
N ALA A 59 12.88 3.13 0.15
CA ALA A 59 14.00 2.54 -0.56
C ALA A 59 15.09 2.06 0.41
N ALA A 60 15.39 2.86 1.45
CA ALA A 60 16.35 2.49 2.49
C ALA A 60 15.87 1.28 3.31
N LEU A 61 14.58 1.21 3.65
CA LEU A 61 13.99 0.08 4.37
C LEU A 61 14.16 -1.23 3.60
N LEU A 62 13.78 -1.24 2.32
CA LEU A 62 13.88 -2.44 1.47
C LEU A 62 15.36 -2.87 1.31
N LYS A 63 16.24 -1.91 1.07
CA LYS A 63 17.68 -2.18 0.93
C LYS A 63 18.27 -2.74 2.23
N ASP A 64 17.99 -2.13 3.37
CA ASP A 64 18.52 -2.54 4.68
C ASP A 64 18.00 -3.92 5.08
N LEU A 65 16.70 -4.23 4.85
CA LEU A 65 16.14 -5.56 5.05
C LEU A 65 16.83 -6.60 4.16
N LYS A 66 17.07 -6.27 2.89
CA LYS A 66 17.76 -7.16 1.94
C LYS A 66 19.21 -7.42 2.34
N GLU A 67 19.96 -6.38 2.66
CA GLU A 67 21.39 -6.47 3.07
C GLU A 67 21.56 -7.28 4.36
N ARG A 68 20.56 -7.31 5.22
CA ARG A 68 20.55 -8.09 6.47
C ARG A 68 20.00 -9.52 6.29
N GLY A 69 19.57 -9.90 5.10
CA GLY A 69 18.93 -11.20 4.86
C GLY A 69 17.55 -11.34 5.51
N LEU A 70 16.90 -10.22 5.87
CA LEU A 70 15.58 -10.21 6.51
C LEU A 70 14.43 -10.11 5.51
N LEU A 71 14.69 -9.65 4.27
CA LEU A 71 13.63 -9.38 3.30
C LEU A 71 12.93 -10.66 2.85
N ASP A 72 13.65 -11.78 2.77
CA ASP A 72 13.07 -13.06 2.33
C ASP A 72 12.00 -13.59 3.29
N GLU A 73 12.13 -13.24 4.58
CA GLU A 73 11.17 -13.61 5.64
C GLU A 73 10.27 -12.46 6.09
N THR A 74 10.39 -11.29 5.46
CA THR A 74 9.62 -10.09 5.82
C THR A 74 8.83 -9.61 4.62
N LEU A 75 7.51 -9.71 4.68
CA LEU A 75 6.63 -9.12 3.69
C LEU A 75 6.47 -7.62 3.97
N VAL A 76 6.91 -6.80 3.03
CA VAL A 76 6.68 -5.35 3.05
C VAL A 76 5.52 -5.04 2.11
N VAL A 77 4.50 -4.36 2.63
CA VAL A 77 3.28 -3.99 1.90
C VAL A 77 3.11 -2.49 1.93
N TRP A 78 2.90 -1.90 0.77
CA TRP A 78 2.44 -0.52 0.62
C TRP A 78 1.03 -0.53 0.05
N SER A 79 0.10 0.06 0.77
CA SER A 79 -1.31 0.14 0.37
C SER A 79 -1.93 1.44 0.86
N ALA A 80 -3.08 1.76 0.29
CA ALA A 80 -4.00 2.77 0.77
C ALA A 80 -5.40 2.15 0.88
N GLU A 81 -6.32 2.87 1.50
CA GLU A 81 -7.72 2.45 1.64
C GLU A 81 -8.44 2.36 0.29
N PHE A 82 -8.06 3.21 -0.66
CA PHE A 82 -8.51 3.25 -2.05
C PHE A 82 -7.56 4.11 -2.88
N GLY A 83 -7.84 4.25 -4.17
CA GLY A 83 -7.08 5.08 -5.10
C GLY A 83 -7.66 6.47 -5.29
N ARG A 84 -7.22 7.11 -6.36
CA ARG A 84 -7.69 8.44 -6.78
C ARG A 84 -8.15 8.40 -8.22
N THR A 85 -9.24 9.12 -8.53
CA THR A 85 -9.74 9.21 -9.91
C THR A 85 -8.69 9.83 -10.84
N PRO A 86 -8.58 9.36 -12.09
CA PRO A 86 -7.73 10.01 -13.09
C PRO A 86 -8.27 11.38 -13.50
N MET A 87 -9.54 11.68 -13.17
CA MET A 87 -10.21 12.92 -13.50
C MET A 87 -9.89 14.01 -12.48
N ALA A 88 -9.85 15.25 -12.97
CA ALA A 88 -9.63 16.41 -12.12
C ALA A 88 -10.85 16.69 -11.24
N GLN A 89 -10.61 16.83 -9.94
CA GLN A 89 -11.53 17.42 -9.01
C GLN A 89 -11.11 18.87 -8.75
N GLY A 90 -12.02 19.83 -8.93
CA GLY A 90 -11.71 21.23 -8.67
C GLY A 90 -12.72 22.17 -9.27
N SER A 91 -12.71 23.42 -8.82
CA SER A 91 -13.66 24.45 -9.26
C SER A 91 -13.59 24.71 -10.76
N SER A 92 -14.73 24.72 -11.42
CA SER A 92 -14.95 25.18 -12.76
C SER A 92 -14.31 26.58 -12.97
N GLY A 93 -13.24 26.63 -13.77
CA GLY A 93 -12.58 27.86 -14.13
C GLY A 93 -11.72 27.65 -15.35
N THR A 94 -11.97 28.40 -16.41
CA THR A 94 -11.23 28.41 -17.65
C THR A 94 -9.91 29.17 -17.49
N GLY A 95 -8.81 28.50 -17.75
CA GLY A 95 -7.47 29.08 -17.81
C GLY A 95 -6.37 28.22 -17.18
N GLU A 96 -5.32 27.96 -17.92
CA GLU A 96 -4.20 27.08 -17.56
C GLU A 96 -3.57 27.35 -16.18
N LYS A 97 -3.43 28.60 -15.79
CA LYS A 97 -2.84 28.98 -14.48
C LYS A 97 -3.78 28.71 -13.28
N ARG A 98 -5.09 28.69 -13.51
CA ARG A 98 -6.09 28.38 -12.46
C ARG A 98 -6.26 26.88 -12.28
N ILE A 99 -6.09 26.12 -13.34
CA ILE A 99 -6.23 24.67 -13.35
C ILE A 99 -5.15 24.04 -12.46
N ASN A 100 -3.89 24.39 -12.63
CA ASN A 100 -2.78 23.70 -11.96
C ASN A 100 -2.65 23.98 -10.45
N SER A 101 -3.17 25.08 -9.93
CA SER A 101 -3.01 25.41 -8.51
C SER A 101 -4.10 24.87 -7.59
N LYS A 102 -5.27 24.51 -8.14
CA LYS A 102 -6.45 24.13 -7.35
C LYS A 102 -7.00 22.72 -7.63
N ILE A 103 -6.49 22.05 -8.66
CA ILE A 103 -6.95 20.71 -9.01
C ILE A 103 -6.55 19.72 -7.93
N GLY A 104 -7.51 18.86 -7.55
CA GLY A 104 -7.34 17.66 -6.77
C GLY A 104 -7.74 16.41 -7.54
N ARG A 105 -7.84 15.33 -6.83
CA ARG A 105 -8.33 14.03 -7.27
C ARG A 105 -9.32 13.50 -6.25
N ASP A 106 -10.46 13.00 -6.71
CA ASP A 106 -11.45 12.37 -5.85
C ASP A 106 -11.06 10.93 -5.49
N HIS A 107 -11.75 10.36 -4.54
CA HIS A 107 -11.61 8.97 -4.13
C HIS A 107 -12.02 8.02 -5.26
N HIS A 108 -11.30 6.94 -5.42
CA HIS A 108 -11.59 5.93 -6.43
C HIS A 108 -11.37 4.53 -5.86
N LYS A 109 -12.48 3.85 -5.56
CA LYS A 109 -12.46 2.52 -4.96
C LYS A 109 -12.25 1.38 -5.97
N ASP A 110 -12.54 1.63 -7.26
CA ASP A 110 -12.66 0.57 -8.26
C ASP A 110 -11.35 0.25 -8.98
N ALA A 111 -10.35 1.13 -8.92
CA ALA A 111 -9.02 0.86 -9.47
C ALA A 111 -7.93 1.61 -8.70
N PHE A 112 -6.99 0.87 -8.11
CA PHE A 112 -5.79 1.41 -7.49
C PHE A 112 -4.69 0.36 -7.41
N THR A 113 -3.48 0.79 -7.16
CA THR A 113 -2.31 -0.07 -7.09
C THR A 113 -1.84 -0.24 -5.66
N VAL A 114 -1.54 -1.47 -5.30
CA VAL A 114 -0.74 -1.81 -4.11
C VAL A 114 0.57 -2.44 -4.57
N TRP A 115 1.62 -2.39 -3.76
CA TRP A 115 2.82 -3.16 -4.05
C TRP A 115 3.31 -3.92 -2.82
N MET A 116 4.01 -5.01 -3.09
CA MET A 116 4.59 -5.87 -2.06
C MET A 116 6.04 -6.20 -2.41
N ALA A 117 6.85 -6.45 -1.38
CA ALA A 117 8.23 -6.88 -1.55
C ALA A 117 8.63 -7.88 -0.45
N GLY A 118 9.45 -8.85 -0.79
CA GLY A 118 9.92 -9.88 0.14
C GLY A 118 8.85 -10.92 0.49
N GLY A 119 9.07 -11.65 1.57
CA GLY A 119 8.10 -12.56 2.19
C GLY A 119 7.37 -13.52 1.25
N GLY A 120 8.02 -14.06 0.21
CA GLY A 120 7.44 -15.04 -0.70
C GLY A 120 6.65 -14.46 -1.89
N VAL A 121 6.78 -13.14 -2.19
CA VAL A 121 6.20 -12.57 -3.42
C VAL A 121 7.21 -12.55 -4.58
N LYS A 122 6.72 -12.71 -5.81
CA LYS A 122 7.55 -12.62 -7.02
C LYS A 122 8.12 -11.23 -7.20
N PRO A 123 9.45 -11.08 -7.30
CA PRO A 123 10.06 -9.79 -7.58
C PRO A 123 9.81 -9.38 -9.04
N GLY A 124 9.56 -8.08 -9.26
CA GLY A 124 9.42 -7.51 -10.60
C GLY A 124 8.18 -7.97 -11.38
N TYR A 125 7.20 -8.59 -10.72
CA TYR A 125 5.96 -9.04 -11.33
C TYR A 125 4.87 -7.97 -11.18
N VAL A 126 4.07 -7.79 -12.22
CA VAL A 126 2.89 -6.90 -12.21
C VAL A 126 1.66 -7.76 -12.49
N HIS A 127 0.68 -7.72 -11.59
CA HIS A 127 -0.60 -8.39 -11.71
C HIS A 127 -1.70 -7.38 -12.03
N GLY A 128 -2.53 -7.74 -13.00
CA GLY A 128 -3.66 -6.92 -13.41
C GLY A 128 -3.30 -5.71 -14.26
N ARG A 129 -4.32 -5.10 -14.84
CA ARG A 129 -4.20 -3.94 -15.74
C ARG A 129 -5.44 -3.07 -15.66
N THR A 130 -5.23 -1.76 -15.74
CA THR A 130 -6.31 -0.78 -15.92
C THR A 130 -6.51 -0.46 -17.40
N ASP A 131 -7.61 0.23 -17.71
CA ASP A 131 -7.79 0.92 -18.98
C ASP A 131 -6.75 2.03 -19.18
N GLU A 132 -6.73 2.61 -20.37
CA GLU A 132 -5.77 3.66 -20.75
C GLU A 132 -5.88 4.93 -19.89
N LEU A 133 -7.03 5.17 -19.26
CA LEU A 133 -7.28 6.31 -18.40
C LEU A 133 -6.96 6.00 -16.92
N GLY A 134 -6.75 4.72 -16.55
CA GLY A 134 -6.61 4.30 -15.17
C GLY A 134 -7.91 4.38 -14.38
N TYR A 135 -9.06 4.30 -15.05
CA TYR A 135 -10.38 4.42 -14.41
C TYR A 135 -10.99 3.07 -14.06
N GLY A 136 -10.92 2.09 -14.94
CA GLY A 136 -11.45 0.76 -14.71
C GLY A 136 -10.37 -0.33 -14.80
N ILE A 137 -10.63 -1.47 -14.19
CA ILE A 137 -9.76 -2.64 -14.32
C ILE A 137 -10.21 -3.43 -15.54
N THR A 138 -9.27 -3.74 -16.44
CA THR A 138 -9.52 -4.48 -17.69
C THR A 138 -9.00 -5.90 -17.67
N ASP A 139 -8.07 -6.21 -16.77
CA ASP A 139 -7.47 -7.54 -16.65
C ASP A 139 -7.02 -7.80 -15.22
N GLY A 140 -7.12 -9.07 -14.77
CA GLY A 140 -6.65 -9.52 -13.47
C GLY A 140 -7.22 -8.73 -12.27
N PRO A 141 -8.54 -8.54 -12.13
CA PRO A 141 -9.09 -7.82 -10.99
C PRO A 141 -8.79 -8.55 -9.68
N VAL A 142 -8.44 -7.78 -8.66
CA VAL A 142 -8.21 -8.29 -7.30
C VAL A 142 -9.16 -7.59 -6.35
N HIS A 143 -10.10 -8.32 -5.77
CA HIS A 143 -10.95 -7.80 -4.72
C HIS A 143 -10.12 -7.58 -3.43
N VAL A 144 -10.52 -6.62 -2.60
CA VAL A 144 -9.80 -6.32 -1.33
C VAL A 144 -9.71 -7.56 -0.43
N ASN A 145 -10.71 -8.43 -0.45
CA ASN A 145 -10.68 -9.67 0.32
C ASN A 145 -9.78 -10.74 -0.30
N ASP A 146 -9.57 -10.77 -1.63
CA ASP A 146 -8.57 -11.62 -2.27
C ASP A 146 -7.15 -11.15 -1.91
N PHE A 147 -6.95 -9.84 -1.86
CA PHE A 147 -5.71 -9.26 -1.34
C PHE A 147 -5.46 -9.67 0.11
N ASN A 148 -6.46 -9.54 0.98
CA ASN A 148 -6.37 -9.98 2.39
C ASN A 148 -6.14 -11.50 2.51
N ALA A 149 -6.81 -12.32 1.70
CA ALA A 149 -6.58 -13.77 1.64
C ALA A 149 -5.13 -14.09 1.24
N THR A 150 -4.57 -13.31 0.30
CA THR A 150 -3.18 -13.45 -0.15
C THR A 150 -2.19 -13.08 0.97
N LEU A 151 -2.44 -11.99 1.69
CA LEU A 151 -1.61 -11.61 2.85
C LEU A 151 -1.65 -12.68 3.94
N LEU A 152 -2.83 -13.20 4.27
CA LEU A 152 -2.98 -14.28 5.25
C LEU A 152 -2.24 -15.55 4.80
N HIS A 153 -2.33 -15.90 3.52
CA HIS A 153 -1.61 -17.04 2.96
C HIS A 153 -0.08 -16.87 3.10
N LEU A 154 0.46 -15.71 2.78
CA LEU A 154 1.89 -15.39 2.93
C LEU A 154 2.34 -15.42 4.41
N LEU A 155 1.43 -15.16 5.35
CA LEU A 155 1.65 -15.34 6.79
C LEU A 155 1.47 -16.79 7.27
N GLY A 156 1.21 -17.75 6.37
CA GLY A 156 0.99 -19.16 6.70
C GLY A 156 -0.40 -19.48 7.25
N LEU A 157 -1.35 -18.56 7.09
CA LEU A 157 -2.71 -18.71 7.61
C LEU A 157 -3.69 -19.07 6.49
N ASN A 158 -4.62 -19.98 6.78
CA ASN A 158 -5.74 -20.27 5.88
C ASN A 158 -6.89 -19.31 6.19
N HIS A 159 -7.21 -18.41 5.28
CA HIS A 159 -8.22 -17.37 5.46
C HIS A 159 -9.64 -17.91 5.62
N GLU A 160 -9.94 -19.10 5.08
CA GLU A 160 -11.26 -19.74 5.22
C GLU A 160 -11.45 -20.37 6.60
N LYS A 161 -10.35 -20.83 7.22
CA LYS A 161 -10.35 -21.46 8.55
C LYS A 161 -10.12 -20.46 9.67
N LEU A 162 -9.56 -19.28 9.34
CA LEU A 162 -9.33 -18.22 10.32
C LEU A 162 -10.64 -17.48 10.60
N THR A 163 -11.32 -17.92 11.66
CA THR A 163 -12.58 -17.32 12.11
C THR A 163 -12.44 -16.74 13.51
N TYR A 164 -13.28 -15.79 13.83
CA TYR A 164 -13.52 -15.38 15.21
C TYR A 164 -15.00 -15.49 15.54
N ARG A 165 -15.31 -15.94 16.74
CA ARG A 165 -16.68 -16.16 17.18
C ARG A 165 -17.25 -14.92 17.84
N THR A 166 -18.37 -14.42 17.31
CA THR A 166 -19.13 -13.33 17.90
C THR A 166 -20.61 -13.53 17.65
N LEU A 167 -21.45 -13.16 18.62
CA LEU A 167 -22.92 -13.33 18.56
C LEU A 167 -23.39 -14.73 18.13
N GLY A 168 -22.62 -15.77 18.53
CA GLY A 168 -22.93 -17.16 18.20
C GLY A 168 -22.55 -17.63 16.80
N LEU A 169 -21.96 -16.76 15.97
CA LEU A 169 -21.53 -17.05 14.61
C LEU A 169 -20.00 -17.01 14.49
N ASP A 170 -19.46 -17.83 13.61
CA ASP A 170 -18.04 -17.83 13.25
C ASP A 170 -17.83 -16.97 12.00
N PHE A 171 -17.16 -15.82 12.16
CA PHE A 171 -16.91 -14.88 11.07
C PHE A 171 -15.49 -15.05 10.53
N ARG A 172 -15.37 -15.14 9.21
CA ARG A 172 -14.09 -15.06 8.51
C ARG A 172 -13.67 -13.60 8.35
N LEU A 173 -12.37 -13.32 8.41
CA LEU A 173 -11.84 -11.97 8.17
C LEU A 173 -12.02 -11.51 6.72
N THR A 174 -12.17 -12.46 5.78
CA THR A 174 -12.42 -12.21 4.36
C THR A 174 -13.91 -12.18 4.00
N GLY A 175 -14.81 -12.16 4.99
CA GLY A 175 -16.25 -12.09 4.75
C GLY A 175 -16.89 -13.44 4.40
N VAL A 176 -18.14 -13.40 3.94
CA VAL A 176 -18.96 -14.59 3.66
C VAL A 176 -18.86 -15.06 2.21
N GLU A 177 -18.51 -14.16 1.30
CA GLU A 177 -18.35 -14.48 -0.11
C GLU A 177 -17.12 -15.34 -0.36
N GLU A 178 -17.05 -15.96 -1.54
CA GLU A 178 -15.89 -16.73 -1.96
C GLU A 178 -14.78 -15.79 -2.39
N HIS A 179 -13.61 -15.96 -1.77
CA HIS A 179 -12.40 -15.17 -2.06
C HIS A 179 -11.20 -16.09 -2.24
N HIS A 180 -10.25 -15.67 -3.04
CA HIS A 180 -9.13 -16.50 -3.44
C HIS A 180 -7.78 -15.84 -3.20
N VAL A 181 -6.79 -16.66 -2.90
CA VAL A 181 -5.39 -16.25 -2.90
C VAL A 181 -4.96 -15.95 -4.33
N VAL A 182 -4.42 -14.76 -4.58
CA VAL A 182 -3.86 -14.36 -5.89
C VAL A 182 -2.52 -15.07 -6.09
N ARG A 183 -2.56 -16.31 -6.60
CA ARG A 183 -1.37 -17.19 -6.69
C ARG A 183 -0.31 -16.70 -7.65
N ASP A 184 -0.68 -15.91 -8.64
CA ASP A 184 0.23 -15.39 -9.66
C ASP A 184 1.31 -14.47 -9.08
N VAL A 185 1.07 -13.83 -7.93
CA VAL A 185 2.03 -12.96 -7.27
C VAL A 185 2.98 -13.71 -6.32
N LEU A 186 2.76 -15.01 -6.09
CA LEU A 186 3.58 -15.82 -5.20
C LEU A 186 4.84 -16.34 -5.90
N ALA A 187 5.99 -16.36 -5.19
CA ALA A 187 7.27 -16.85 -5.67
C ALA A 187 7.33 -18.40 -5.74
#